data_a7707a8649fab955ab42cddb1e24a335
#
_entry.id   a7707a8649fab955ab42cddb1e24a335
#
_cell.length_a   1.000
_cell.length_b   1.000
_cell.length_c   1.000
_cell.angle_alpha   90.00
_cell.angle_beta   90.00
_cell.angle_gamma   90.00
#
_symmetry.space_group_name_H-M   'P 1'
#
loop_
_entity.id
_entity.type
_entity.pdbx_description
1 polymer ?
#
loop_
_entity_poly.entity_id
_entity_poly.type
_entity_poly.pdbx_seq_one_letter_code
_entity_poly.pdbx_strand_id
1 'polypeptide(L)'
;MSVDGRAHREVLSTIVRRGYPPALEELARALSISRDEAAASLQRLHEGHGLVLHPGSTEVWIAHPFSASPTAVWVDAGARGWWAPCLWCAMGIVALAAPAATIHARYAGEHEAATVEVRGGEVASGDFVVHFALPPRDAWRNVTHWCATVLLFRRAEDIAPWCERHGLPLGAVVPAAQVAALGRAWYGRHLDEDWRKWTIAEAQAIFEQVGLRGDFWRLPASDEPF
;
A
#
# COMPACT_ATOMS: atom_id res chain seq x y z
N MET A 1 7.96 -21.94 -5.16
CA MET A 1 8.09 -20.49 -4.82
C MET A 1 9.55 -20.08 -4.93
N SER A 2 9.86 -18.95 -5.57
CA SER A 2 11.21 -18.38 -5.66
C SER A 2 11.73 -17.93 -4.29
N VAL A 3 13.05 -17.72 -4.16
CA VAL A 3 13.64 -17.13 -2.95
C VAL A 3 13.01 -15.77 -2.65
N ASP A 4 12.84 -14.95 -3.69
CA ASP A 4 12.26 -13.61 -3.55
C ASP A 4 10.81 -13.63 -3.09
N GLY A 5 9.98 -14.54 -3.60
CA GLY A 5 8.61 -14.72 -3.11
C GLY A 5 8.56 -15.16 -1.64
N ARG A 6 9.46 -16.06 -1.21
CA ARG A 6 9.57 -16.46 0.20
C ARG A 6 10.04 -15.28 1.08
N ALA A 7 11.01 -14.50 0.58
CA ALA A 7 11.52 -13.34 1.30
C ALA A 7 10.44 -12.28 1.47
N HIS A 8 9.71 -11.94 0.41
CA HIS A 8 8.58 -11.00 0.46
C HIS A 8 7.52 -11.45 1.48
N ARG A 9 7.09 -12.72 1.40
CA ARG A 9 6.10 -13.27 2.34
C ARG A 9 6.60 -13.23 3.79
N GLU A 10 7.86 -13.60 4.05
CA GLU A 10 8.41 -13.58 5.42
C GLU A 10 8.50 -12.15 5.96
N VAL A 11 8.88 -11.17 5.13
CA VAL A 11 8.87 -9.75 5.50
C VAL A 11 7.46 -9.33 5.91
N LEU A 12 6.45 -9.57 5.07
CA LEU A 12 5.06 -9.20 5.37
C LEU A 12 4.53 -9.94 6.61
N SER A 13 4.73 -11.25 6.69
CA SER A 13 4.28 -12.06 7.82
C SER A 13 4.89 -11.57 9.14
N THR A 14 6.16 -11.17 9.10
CA THR A 14 6.83 -10.64 10.29
C THR A 14 6.29 -9.28 10.69
N ILE A 15 6.03 -8.37 9.73
CA ILE A 15 5.38 -7.09 10.02
C ILE A 15 3.98 -7.31 10.62
N VAL A 16 3.17 -8.21 10.06
CA VAL A 16 1.84 -8.54 10.61
C VAL A 16 1.94 -9.03 12.05
N ARG A 17 2.92 -9.87 12.37
CA ARG A 17 3.07 -10.43 13.73
C ARG A 17 3.58 -9.44 14.76
N ARG A 18 4.54 -8.58 14.42
CA ARG A 18 5.25 -7.73 15.40
C ARG A 18 5.33 -6.24 15.09
N GLY A 19 4.78 -5.80 13.94
CA GLY A 19 4.78 -4.39 13.55
C GLY A 19 6.04 -3.93 12.77
N TYR A 20 7.09 -4.74 12.69
CA TYR A 20 8.37 -4.40 12.06
C TYR A 20 8.83 -5.50 11.10
N PRO A 21 9.57 -5.15 10.04
CA PRO A 21 10.21 -6.14 9.18
C PRO A 21 11.29 -6.93 9.94
N PRO A 22 11.70 -8.11 9.46
CA PRO A 22 12.83 -8.81 10.00
C PRO A 22 14.14 -8.07 9.68
N ALA A 23 15.10 -8.14 10.59
CA ALA A 23 16.48 -7.80 10.25
C ALA A 23 17.04 -8.80 9.22
N LEU A 24 18.08 -8.39 8.47
CA LEU A 24 18.65 -9.22 7.41
C LEU A 24 19.05 -10.62 7.90
N GLU A 25 19.68 -10.71 9.08
CA GLU A 25 20.11 -11.97 9.69
C GLU A 25 18.91 -12.85 10.12
N GLU A 26 17.82 -12.23 10.55
CA GLU A 26 16.58 -12.94 10.88
C GLU A 26 15.94 -13.53 9.63
N LEU A 27 15.89 -12.73 8.55
CA LEU A 27 15.36 -13.16 7.25
C LEU A 27 16.20 -14.34 6.69
N ALA A 28 17.53 -14.21 6.67
CA ALA A 28 18.43 -15.27 6.21
C ALA A 28 18.21 -16.59 6.97
N ARG A 29 18.08 -16.50 8.30
CA ARG A 29 17.81 -17.66 9.16
C ARG A 29 16.44 -18.26 8.91
N ALA A 30 15.38 -17.44 8.79
CA ALA A 30 14.02 -17.89 8.55
C ALA A 30 13.90 -18.65 7.21
N LEU A 31 14.65 -18.21 6.20
CA LEU A 31 14.65 -18.81 4.87
C LEU A 31 15.66 -19.94 4.68
N SER A 32 16.55 -20.17 5.68
CA SER A 32 17.66 -21.12 5.59
C SER A 32 18.60 -20.84 4.41
N ILE A 33 18.96 -19.57 4.20
CA ILE A 33 19.88 -19.09 3.15
C ILE A 33 21.00 -18.24 3.78
N SER A 34 22.03 -17.96 2.99
CA SER A 34 23.11 -17.08 3.43
C SER A 34 22.62 -15.63 3.60
N ARG A 35 23.36 -14.85 4.41
CA ARG A 35 23.11 -13.41 4.58
C ARG A 35 23.19 -12.66 3.23
N ASP A 36 24.18 -13.03 2.42
CA ASP A 36 24.40 -12.39 1.11
C ASP A 36 23.26 -12.72 0.13
N GLU A 37 22.74 -13.94 0.16
CA GLU A 37 21.58 -14.34 -0.65
C GLU A 37 20.31 -13.63 -0.18
N ALA A 38 20.10 -13.45 1.12
CA ALA A 38 19.01 -12.66 1.66
C ALA A 38 19.09 -11.18 1.23
N ALA A 39 20.29 -10.59 1.31
CA ALA A 39 20.54 -9.22 0.86
C ALA A 39 20.28 -9.06 -0.65
N ALA A 40 20.78 -9.99 -1.46
CA ALA A 40 20.54 -9.99 -2.91
C ALA A 40 19.04 -10.15 -3.24
N SER A 41 18.31 -10.96 -2.48
CA SER A 41 16.85 -11.12 -2.65
C SER A 41 16.09 -9.83 -2.32
N LEU A 42 16.43 -9.16 -1.22
CA LEU A 42 15.83 -7.87 -0.87
C LEU A 42 16.12 -6.80 -1.95
N GLN A 43 17.33 -6.80 -2.50
CA GLN A 43 17.71 -5.87 -3.56
C GLN A 43 16.91 -6.13 -4.84
N ARG A 44 16.76 -7.38 -5.29
CA ARG A 44 15.91 -7.73 -6.44
C ARG A 44 14.44 -7.37 -6.23
N LEU A 45 13.92 -7.59 -5.01
CA LEU A 45 12.57 -7.16 -4.65
C LEU A 45 12.42 -5.65 -4.71
N HIS A 46 13.45 -4.90 -4.29
CA HIS A 46 13.45 -3.44 -4.39
C HIS A 46 13.47 -2.96 -5.85
N GLU A 47 14.37 -3.49 -6.66
CA GLU A 47 14.49 -3.17 -8.10
C GLU A 47 13.22 -3.55 -8.87
N GLY A 48 12.60 -4.68 -8.50
CA GLY A 48 11.35 -5.16 -9.07
C GLY A 48 10.09 -4.54 -8.42
N HIS A 49 10.22 -3.48 -7.59
CA HIS A 49 9.11 -2.80 -6.92
C HIS A 49 8.23 -3.70 -6.02
N GLY A 50 8.76 -4.81 -5.51
CA GLY A 50 8.08 -5.67 -4.53
C GLY A 50 8.10 -5.06 -3.12
N LEU A 51 9.13 -4.28 -2.81
CA LEU A 51 9.30 -3.50 -1.58
C LEU A 51 10.21 -2.30 -1.84
N VAL A 52 10.37 -1.44 -0.81
CA VAL A 52 11.31 -0.30 -0.86
C VAL A 52 12.30 -0.45 0.29
N LEU A 53 13.58 -0.35 -0.02
CA LEU A 53 14.66 -0.30 0.96
C LEU A 53 15.01 1.15 1.31
N HIS A 54 15.56 1.36 2.50
CA HIS A 54 16.23 2.62 2.82
C HIS A 54 17.44 2.83 1.90
N PRO A 55 17.69 4.06 1.44
CA PRO A 55 18.80 4.33 0.52
C PRO A 55 20.13 3.80 1.04
N GLY A 56 20.84 3.06 0.19
CA GLY A 56 22.16 2.51 0.50
C GLY A 56 22.18 1.42 1.57
N SER A 57 21.05 0.79 1.87
CA SER A 57 20.96 -0.26 2.89
C SER A 57 20.14 -1.47 2.42
N THR A 58 20.09 -2.52 3.25
CA THR A 58 19.19 -3.66 3.11
C THR A 58 18.02 -3.60 4.08
N GLU A 59 17.82 -2.47 4.74
CA GLU A 59 16.72 -2.28 5.67
C GLU A 59 15.43 -1.95 4.93
N VAL A 60 14.38 -2.69 5.21
CA VAL A 60 13.08 -2.51 4.59
C VAL A 60 12.43 -1.24 5.13
N TRP A 61 12.16 -0.30 4.25
CA TRP A 61 11.40 0.92 4.55
C TRP A 61 9.90 0.71 4.36
N ILE A 62 9.51 0.21 3.17
CA ILE A 62 8.10 -0.07 2.84
C ILE A 62 8.02 -1.48 2.26
N ALA A 63 7.14 -2.30 2.81
CA ALA A 63 6.70 -3.54 2.20
C ALA A 63 5.18 -3.44 2.04
N HIS A 64 4.73 -2.96 0.90
CA HIS A 64 3.33 -2.65 0.69
C HIS A 64 2.41 -3.82 1.09
N PRO A 65 1.36 -3.54 1.87
CA PRO A 65 0.82 -2.21 2.22
C PRO A 65 1.40 -1.57 3.50
N PHE A 66 2.47 -2.10 4.10
CA PHE A 66 3.03 -1.63 5.37
C PHE A 66 4.19 -0.65 5.18
N SER A 67 4.32 0.32 6.09
CA SER A 67 5.52 1.14 6.27
C SER A 67 6.22 0.76 7.57
N ALA A 68 7.54 0.58 7.53
CA ALA A 68 8.36 0.38 8.74
C ALA A 68 8.64 1.69 9.49
N SER A 69 8.37 2.83 8.85
CA SER A 69 8.52 4.17 9.44
C SER A 69 7.16 4.82 9.67
N PRO A 70 7.04 5.70 10.68
CA PRO A 70 5.83 6.50 10.90
C PRO A 70 5.42 7.28 9.65
N THR A 71 4.11 7.33 9.40
CA THR A 71 3.47 8.08 8.33
C THR A 71 2.29 8.88 8.87
N ALA A 72 1.55 9.57 7.98
CA ALA A 72 0.31 10.24 8.34
C ALA A 72 -0.88 9.27 8.54
N VAL A 73 -0.69 7.95 8.30
CA VAL A 73 -1.77 6.97 8.35
C VAL A 73 -1.39 5.80 9.25
N TRP A 74 -2.19 5.60 10.30
CA TRP A 74 -2.03 4.50 11.26
C TRP A 74 -3.28 3.62 11.26
N VAL A 75 -3.09 2.31 11.14
CA VAL A 75 -4.16 1.31 11.27
C VAL A 75 -4.08 0.72 12.66
N ASP A 76 -5.08 1.01 13.48
CA ASP A 76 -5.22 0.54 14.86
C ASP A 76 -6.19 -0.64 14.91
N ALA A 77 -5.72 -1.79 15.31
CA ALA A 77 -6.52 -3.00 15.57
C ALA A 77 -6.54 -3.37 17.07
N GLY A 78 -6.44 -2.38 17.94
CA GLY A 78 -6.45 -2.53 19.41
C GLY A 78 -5.12 -3.00 19.97
N ALA A 79 -4.89 -4.30 20.11
CA ALA A 79 -3.63 -4.82 20.63
C ALA A 79 -2.42 -4.67 19.66
N ARG A 80 -2.67 -4.32 18.41
CA ARG A 80 -1.66 -4.15 17.36
C ARG A 80 -2.04 -3.00 16.44
N GLY A 81 -1.05 -2.47 15.76
CA GLY A 81 -1.26 -1.47 14.73
C GLY A 81 -0.06 -1.37 13.79
N TRP A 82 -0.27 -0.71 12.66
CA TRP A 82 0.72 -0.60 11.60
C TRP A 82 0.64 0.76 10.91
N TRP A 83 1.78 1.29 10.51
CA TRP A 83 1.84 2.43 9.62
C TRP A 83 1.56 2.01 8.18
N ALA A 84 0.78 2.80 7.48
CA ALA A 84 0.48 2.63 6.07
C ALA A 84 1.04 3.79 5.25
N PRO A 85 1.65 3.55 4.07
CA PRO A 85 2.12 4.63 3.21
C PRO A 85 1.02 5.58 2.75
N CYS A 86 -0.23 5.11 2.60
CA CYS A 86 -1.39 5.89 2.17
C CYS A 86 -2.71 5.21 2.55
N LEU A 87 -3.84 5.83 2.21
CA LEU A 87 -5.18 5.29 2.50
C LEU A 87 -5.45 3.97 1.76
N TRP A 88 -5.02 3.80 0.51
CA TRP A 88 -5.15 2.52 -0.20
C TRP A 88 -4.37 1.42 0.51
N CYS A 89 -3.14 1.71 0.92
CA CYS A 89 -2.34 0.77 1.72
C CYS A 89 -3.01 0.46 3.06
N ALA A 90 -3.60 1.43 3.75
CA ALA A 90 -4.33 1.18 4.99
C ALA A 90 -5.48 0.19 4.80
N MET A 91 -6.26 0.32 3.72
CA MET A 91 -7.30 -0.66 3.35
C MET A 91 -6.70 -2.04 3.00
N GLY A 92 -5.49 -2.06 2.44
CA GLY A 92 -4.72 -3.29 2.22
C GLY A 92 -4.31 -3.98 3.53
N ILE A 93 -3.87 -3.21 4.53
CA ILE A 93 -3.55 -3.74 5.87
C ILE A 93 -4.80 -4.34 6.52
N VAL A 94 -5.93 -3.66 6.41
CA VAL A 94 -7.22 -4.18 6.89
C VAL A 94 -7.55 -5.53 6.25
N ALA A 95 -7.38 -5.65 4.93
CA ALA A 95 -7.65 -6.88 4.21
C ALA A 95 -6.72 -8.04 4.59
N LEU A 96 -5.45 -7.74 4.91
CA LEU A 96 -4.44 -8.74 5.24
C LEU A 96 -4.42 -9.15 6.71
N ALA A 97 -4.64 -8.20 7.63
CA ALA A 97 -4.24 -8.38 9.02
C ALA A 97 -5.33 -8.00 10.03
N ALA A 98 -6.32 -7.18 9.68
CA ALA A 98 -7.20 -6.56 10.66
C ALA A 98 -8.59 -6.24 10.09
N PRO A 99 -9.49 -7.22 9.89
CA PRO A 99 -10.82 -6.98 9.32
C PRO A 99 -11.72 -6.06 10.17
N ALA A 100 -11.31 -5.79 11.41
CA ALA A 100 -11.89 -4.76 12.27
C ALA A 100 -10.76 -3.87 12.78
N ALA A 101 -10.79 -2.58 12.43
CA ALA A 101 -9.75 -1.59 12.77
C ALA A 101 -10.29 -0.16 12.69
N THR A 102 -9.59 0.76 13.36
CA THR A 102 -9.74 2.20 13.15
C THR A 102 -8.52 2.72 12.39
N ILE A 103 -8.75 3.34 11.24
CA ILE A 103 -7.67 4.00 10.49
C ILE A 103 -7.63 5.46 10.95
N HIS A 104 -6.52 5.85 11.56
CA HIS A 104 -6.22 7.23 11.91
C HIS A 104 -5.45 7.88 10.75
N ALA A 105 -5.95 9.00 10.26
CA ALA A 105 -5.38 9.74 9.15
C ALA A 105 -5.49 11.24 9.40
N ARG A 106 -5.23 12.04 8.37
CA ARG A 106 -5.48 13.48 8.36
C ARG A 106 -6.21 13.87 7.10
N TYR A 107 -7.20 14.77 7.20
CA TYR A 107 -7.86 15.31 6.03
C TYR A 107 -6.85 16.11 5.19
N ALA A 108 -6.80 15.84 3.89
CA ALA A 108 -5.86 16.45 2.95
C ALA A 108 -4.37 16.32 3.36
N GLY A 109 -4.03 15.36 4.24
CA GLY A 109 -2.69 15.26 4.83
C GLY A 109 -2.30 16.44 5.76
N GLU A 110 -3.26 17.32 6.11
CA GLU A 110 -3.04 18.54 6.89
C GLU A 110 -3.23 18.30 8.41
N HIS A 111 -3.54 19.35 9.16
CA HIS A 111 -3.59 19.31 10.63
C HIS A 111 -4.85 18.63 11.21
N GLU A 112 -5.96 18.60 10.47
CA GLU A 112 -7.21 18.06 10.96
C GLU A 112 -7.19 16.53 11.00
N ALA A 113 -7.38 15.94 12.17
CA ALA A 113 -7.42 14.49 12.34
C ALA A 113 -8.69 13.90 11.73
N ALA A 114 -8.55 12.71 11.15
CA ALA A 114 -9.63 11.92 10.58
C ALA A 114 -9.55 10.49 11.09
N THR A 115 -10.71 9.87 11.30
CA THR A 115 -10.82 8.45 11.63
C THR A 115 -11.78 7.76 10.67
N VAL A 116 -11.39 6.58 10.20
CA VAL A 116 -12.22 5.70 9.37
C VAL A 116 -12.40 4.38 10.08
N GLU A 117 -13.62 4.11 10.51
CA GLU A 117 -13.99 2.84 11.12
C GLU A 117 -14.17 1.76 10.05
N VAL A 118 -13.53 0.62 10.27
CA VAL A 118 -13.66 -0.56 9.40
C VAL A 118 -14.16 -1.74 10.22
N ARG A 119 -15.19 -2.41 9.74
CA ARG A 119 -15.77 -3.60 10.35
C ARG A 119 -16.03 -4.67 9.31
N GLY A 120 -15.52 -5.89 9.52
CA GLY A 120 -15.64 -6.97 8.55
C GLY A 120 -14.97 -6.66 7.20
N GLY A 121 -13.95 -5.79 7.19
CA GLY A 121 -13.28 -5.34 5.98
C GLY A 121 -14.02 -4.25 5.19
N GLU A 122 -15.16 -3.76 5.69
CA GLU A 122 -15.96 -2.71 5.06
C GLU A 122 -15.85 -1.40 5.85
N VAL A 123 -15.87 -0.26 5.15
CA VAL A 123 -15.94 1.06 5.79
C VAL A 123 -17.31 1.19 6.47
N ALA A 124 -17.29 1.32 7.80
CA ALA A 124 -18.49 1.29 8.62
C ALA A 124 -19.13 2.68 8.83
N SER A 125 -18.38 3.77 8.58
CA SER A 125 -18.88 5.13 8.83
C SER A 125 -18.20 6.18 7.96
N GLY A 126 -18.96 7.20 7.58
CA GLY A 126 -18.54 8.44 6.97
C GLY A 126 -18.57 8.45 5.44
N ASP A 127 -19.04 9.57 4.89
CA ASP A 127 -19.01 9.88 3.46
C ASP A 127 -17.65 10.52 3.11
N PHE A 128 -16.58 9.74 3.20
CA PHE A 128 -15.24 10.19 2.85
C PHE A 128 -14.95 9.91 1.37
N VAL A 129 -14.14 10.76 0.81
CA VAL A 129 -13.55 10.52 -0.52
C VAL A 129 -12.04 10.43 -0.40
N VAL A 130 -11.43 9.64 -1.26
CA VAL A 130 -9.98 9.52 -1.38
C VAL A 130 -9.56 10.11 -2.71
N HIS A 131 -8.63 11.04 -2.64
CA HIS A 131 -8.04 11.70 -3.81
C HIS A 131 -6.79 10.96 -4.24
N PHE A 132 -6.68 10.66 -5.53
CA PHE A 132 -5.50 10.14 -6.20
C PHE A 132 -5.02 11.23 -7.15
N ALA A 133 -4.00 12.00 -6.78
CA ALA A 133 -3.48 13.09 -7.60
C ALA A 133 -2.80 12.58 -8.87
N LEU A 134 -2.07 11.46 -8.77
CA LEU A 134 -1.29 10.88 -9.84
C LEU A 134 -1.85 9.52 -10.28
N PRO A 135 -1.86 9.20 -11.59
CA PRO A 135 -2.38 7.93 -12.07
C PRO A 135 -1.46 6.76 -11.66
N PRO A 136 -2.02 5.55 -11.46
CA PRO A 136 -1.24 4.37 -11.05
C PRO A 136 -0.06 4.04 -11.96
N ARG A 137 -0.17 4.30 -13.26
CA ARG A 137 0.94 4.09 -14.21
C ARG A 137 2.21 4.89 -13.91
N ASP A 138 2.12 5.94 -13.10
CA ASP A 138 3.25 6.76 -12.67
C ASP A 138 3.79 6.37 -11.28
N ALA A 139 3.16 5.38 -10.60
CA ALA A 139 3.51 5.01 -9.24
C ALA A 139 4.99 4.56 -9.11
N TRP A 140 5.49 3.82 -10.08
CA TRP A 140 6.84 3.26 -10.02
C TRP A 140 7.96 4.25 -10.33
N ARG A 141 7.66 5.45 -10.80
CA ARG A 141 8.66 6.51 -10.91
C ARG A 141 9.16 6.96 -9.52
N ASN A 142 8.26 7.02 -8.56
CA ASN A 142 8.56 7.29 -7.15
C ASN A 142 7.33 6.89 -6.30
N VAL A 143 7.28 5.62 -5.88
CA VAL A 143 6.13 5.08 -5.17
C VAL A 143 5.88 5.76 -3.81
N THR A 144 6.92 6.25 -3.15
CA THR A 144 6.76 6.98 -1.88
C THR A 144 6.09 8.34 -2.10
N HIS A 145 6.48 9.06 -3.14
CA HIS A 145 5.82 10.30 -3.54
C HIS A 145 4.38 10.03 -3.98
N TRP A 146 4.16 9.00 -4.81
CA TRP A 146 2.83 8.63 -5.26
C TRP A 146 1.90 8.34 -4.08
N CYS A 147 2.32 7.51 -3.13
CA CYS A 147 1.55 7.23 -1.91
C CYS A 147 1.28 8.50 -1.09
N ALA A 148 2.24 9.41 -1.01
CA ALA A 148 2.07 10.67 -0.28
C ALA A 148 0.98 11.59 -0.88
N THR A 149 0.57 11.35 -2.13
CA THR A 149 -0.51 12.09 -2.82
C THR A 149 -1.87 11.37 -2.79
N VAL A 150 -1.97 10.20 -2.15
CA VAL A 150 -3.24 9.48 -1.97
C VAL A 150 -3.84 9.85 -0.62
N LEU A 151 -4.73 10.83 -0.62
CA LEU A 151 -5.18 11.52 0.59
C LEU A 151 -6.69 11.42 0.82
N LEU A 152 -7.07 11.42 2.08
CA LEU A 152 -8.47 11.45 2.53
C LEU A 152 -8.99 12.88 2.52
N PHE A 153 -10.18 13.08 1.96
CA PHE A 153 -10.92 14.33 2.04
C PHE A 153 -12.31 14.12 2.61
N ARG A 154 -12.81 15.13 3.32
CA ARG A 154 -14.17 15.12 3.86
C ARG A 154 -15.17 15.18 2.71
N ARG A 155 -14.92 16.02 1.70
CA ARG A 155 -15.80 16.29 0.58
C ARG A 155 -14.99 16.48 -0.71
N ALA A 156 -15.61 16.15 -1.83
CA ALA A 156 -14.97 16.26 -3.14
C ALA A 156 -14.64 17.71 -3.52
N GLU A 157 -15.49 18.67 -3.12
CA GLU A 157 -15.28 20.10 -3.38
C GLU A 157 -14.05 20.69 -2.72
N ASP A 158 -13.52 20.06 -1.66
CA ASP A 158 -12.32 20.54 -0.98
C ASP A 158 -11.02 20.23 -1.77
N ILE A 159 -11.10 19.32 -2.77
CA ILE A 159 -9.93 18.82 -3.51
C ILE A 159 -9.36 19.86 -4.47
N ALA A 160 -10.19 20.53 -5.27
CA ALA A 160 -9.71 21.47 -6.28
C ALA A 160 -8.92 22.65 -5.67
N PRO A 161 -9.38 23.33 -4.61
CA PRO A 161 -8.60 24.37 -3.94
C PRO A 161 -7.31 23.83 -3.29
N TRP A 162 -7.35 22.58 -2.81
CA TRP A 162 -6.16 21.94 -2.25
C TRP A 162 -5.12 21.66 -3.33
N CYS A 163 -5.52 21.09 -4.47
CA CYS A 163 -4.64 20.83 -5.62
C CYS A 163 -3.98 22.13 -6.13
N GLU A 164 -4.75 23.21 -6.23
CA GLU A 164 -4.23 24.51 -6.64
C GLU A 164 -3.12 25.01 -5.70
N ARG A 165 -3.36 24.93 -4.37
CA ARG A 165 -2.35 25.34 -3.37
C ARG A 165 -1.07 24.52 -3.43
N HIS A 166 -1.18 23.23 -3.78
CA HIS A 166 -0.04 22.29 -3.76
C HIS A 166 0.58 22.04 -5.14
N GLY A 167 0.07 22.67 -6.19
CA GLY A 167 0.56 22.47 -7.56
C GLY A 167 0.39 21.06 -8.08
N LEU A 168 -0.67 20.35 -7.64
CA LEU A 168 -0.97 18.99 -8.03
C LEU A 168 -2.17 18.91 -8.98
N PRO A 169 -2.22 17.92 -9.87
CA PRO A 169 -3.38 17.73 -10.76
C PRO A 169 -4.62 17.28 -9.97
N LEU A 170 -5.81 17.55 -10.54
CA LEU A 170 -7.09 17.12 -9.95
C LEU A 170 -7.20 15.60 -9.84
N GLY A 171 -6.53 14.84 -10.70
CA GLY A 171 -6.49 13.38 -10.64
C GLY A 171 -7.86 12.71 -10.60
N ALA A 172 -8.00 11.70 -9.72
CA ALA A 172 -9.25 10.97 -9.52
C ALA A 172 -9.74 11.06 -8.08
N VAL A 173 -11.06 11.06 -7.91
CA VAL A 173 -11.75 11.06 -6.61
C VAL A 173 -12.52 9.76 -6.49
N VAL A 174 -12.27 9.01 -5.43
CA VAL A 174 -12.82 7.66 -5.23
C VAL A 174 -13.50 7.58 -3.86
N PRO A 175 -14.74 7.08 -3.74
CA PRO A 175 -15.37 6.82 -2.46
C PRO A 175 -14.53 5.88 -1.59
N ALA A 176 -14.47 6.12 -0.29
CA ALA A 176 -13.65 5.31 0.63
C ALA A 176 -14.02 3.82 0.60
N ALA A 177 -15.30 3.48 0.44
CA ALA A 177 -15.76 2.10 0.28
C ALA A 177 -15.17 1.42 -0.97
N GLN A 178 -15.04 2.16 -2.07
CA GLN A 178 -14.42 1.64 -3.30
C GLN A 178 -12.91 1.44 -3.12
N VAL A 179 -12.24 2.32 -2.36
CA VAL A 179 -10.81 2.12 -2.01
C VAL A 179 -10.64 0.91 -1.09
N ALA A 180 -11.59 0.62 -0.19
CA ALA A 180 -11.58 -0.60 0.61
C ALA A 180 -11.71 -1.86 -0.28
N ALA A 181 -12.62 -1.84 -1.26
CA ALA A 181 -12.74 -2.92 -2.23
C ALA A 181 -11.45 -3.11 -3.05
N LEU A 182 -10.82 -2.00 -3.48
CA LEU A 182 -9.53 -2.02 -4.15
C LEU A 182 -8.44 -2.61 -3.26
N GLY A 183 -8.36 -2.20 -1.99
CA GLY A 183 -7.40 -2.73 -1.02
C GLY A 183 -7.51 -4.25 -0.87
N ARG A 184 -8.73 -4.78 -0.76
CA ARG A 184 -8.98 -6.23 -0.70
C ARG A 184 -8.56 -6.96 -1.99
N ALA A 185 -8.98 -6.46 -3.13
CA ALA A 185 -8.69 -7.10 -4.42
C ALA A 185 -7.20 -7.10 -4.73
N TRP A 186 -6.51 -6.01 -4.38
CA TRP A 186 -5.08 -5.84 -4.65
C TRP A 186 -4.19 -6.61 -3.68
N TYR A 187 -4.41 -6.42 -2.36
CA TYR A 187 -3.51 -6.92 -1.32
C TYR A 187 -3.93 -8.24 -0.70
N GLY A 188 -5.19 -8.65 -0.82
CA GLY A 188 -5.74 -9.77 -0.08
C GLY A 188 -4.99 -11.11 -0.22
N ARG A 189 -4.18 -11.25 -1.28
CA ARG A 189 -3.37 -12.44 -1.56
C ARG A 189 -1.87 -12.28 -1.29
N HIS A 190 -1.41 -11.16 -0.72
CA HIS A 190 0.02 -10.89 -0.54
C HIS A 190 0.71 -11.80 0.49
N LEU A 191 -0.05 -12.53 1.29
CA LEU A 191 0.46 -13.55 2.22
C LEU A 191 0.32 -14.99 1.71
N ASP A 192 -0.25 -15.20 0.52
CA ASP A 192 -0.40 -16.52 -0.08
C ASP A 192 0.99 -17.12 -0.39
N GLU A 193 1.06 -18.46 -0.38
CA GLU A 193 2.34 -19.15 -0.63
C GLU A 193 2.85 -18.97 -2.06
N ASP A 194 1.92 -18.83 -3.01
CA ASP A 194 2.19 -18.65 -4.43
C ASP A 194 2.22 -17.17 -4.85
N TRP A 195 2.37 -16.25 -3.89
CA TRP A 195 2.37 -14.82 -4.19
C TRP A 195 3.40 -14.46 -5.26
N ARG A 196 2.98 -13.66 -6.18
CA ARG A 196 3.76 -12.95 -7.19
C ARG A 196 3.14 -11.58 -7.46
N LYS A 197 3.90 -10.69 -8.03
CA LYS A 197 3.36 -9.42 -8.53
C LYS A 197 2.28 -9.68 -9.59
N TRP A 198 1.32 -8.77 -9.66
CA TRP A 198 0.30 -8.80 -10.70
C TRP A 198 0.93 -8.55 -12.06
N THR A 199 0.49 -9.26 -13.09
CA THR A 199 0.71 -8.83 -14.47
C THR A 199 -0.10 -7.56 -14.72
N ILE A 200 0.29 -6.78 -15.74
CA ILE A 200 -0.47 -5.58 -16.13
C ILE A 200 -1.94 -5.91 -16.40
N ALA A 201 -2.22 -7.03 -17.06
CA ALA A 201 -3.59 -7.46 -17.37
C ALA A 201 -4.39 -7.77 -16.08
N GLU A 202 -3.78 -8.46 -15.11
CA GLU A 202 -4.42 -8.74 -13.82
C GLU A 202 -4.65 -7.46 -13.00
N ALA A 203 -3.63 -6.58 -12.96
CA ALA A 203 -3.76 -5.28 -12.30
C ALA A 203 -4.86 -4.43 -12.91
N GLN A 204 -4.95 -4.38 -14.24
CA GLN A 204 -6.02 -3.69 -14.96
C GLN A 204 -7.38 -4.30 -14.66
N ALA A 205 -7.49 -5.64 -14.65
CA ALA A 205 -8.74 -6.33 -14.32
C ALA A 205 -9.20 -6.04 -12.88
N ILE A 206 -8.27 -5.91 -11.92
CA ILE A 206 -8.60 -5.50 -10.54
C ILE A 206 -9.22 -4.11 -10.52
N PHE A 207 -8.64 -3.12 -11.22
CA PHE A 207 -9.23 -1.78 -11.30
C PHE A 207 -10.63 -1.83 -11.90
N GLU A 208 -10.84 -2.55 -13.00
CA GLU A 208 -12.13 -2.68 -13.67
C GLU A 208 -13.18 -3.39 -12.79
N GLN A 209 -12.78 -4.43 -12.08
CA GLN A 209 -13.64 -5.20 -11.15
C GLN A 209 -14.20 -4.31 -10.04
N VAL A 210 -13.39 -3.39 -9.52
CA VAL A 210 -13.83 -2.45 -8.47
C VAL A 210 -14.43 -1.16 -9.04
N GLY A 211 -14.67 -1.08 -10.36
CA GLY A 211 -15.32 0.05 -11.01
C GLY A 211 -14.40 1.24 -11.31
N LEU A 212 -13.08 1.08 -11.20
CA LEU A 212 -12.10 2.11 -11.54
C LEU A 212 -11.76 2.02 -13.04
N ARG A 213 -12.30 2.94 -13.83
CA ARG A 213 -12.23 2.92 -15.30
C ARG A 213 -11.78 4.28 -15.84
N GLY A 214 -11.44 4.30 -17.15
CA GLY A 214 -11.00 5.50 -17.86
C GLY A 214 -9.49 5.67 -17.88
N ASP A 215 -9.03 6.72 -18.57
CA ASP A 215 -7.60 6.93 -18.84
C ASP A 215 -6.73 7.07 -17.58
N PHE A 216 -7.28 7.64 -16.52
CA PHE A 216 -6.55 7.77 -15.26
C PHE A 216 -6.10 6.40 -14.70
N TRP A 217 -6.96 5.37 -14.80
CA TRP A 217 -6.75 4.02 -14.28
C TRP A 217 -6.16 3.05 -15.30
N ARG A 218 -5.90 3.51 -16.53
CA ARG A 218 -5.32 2.68 -17.57
C ARG A 218 -3.83 2.50 -17.35
N LEU A 219 -3.42 1.24 -17.28
CA LEU A 219 -2.02 0.86 -17.23
C LEU A 219 -1.41 0.75 -18.64
N PRO A 220 -0.12 1.04 -18.82
CA PRO A 220 0.54 0.85 -20.11
C PRO A 220 0.62 -0.64 -20.43
N ALA A 221 0.57 -0.98 -21.73
CA ALA A 221 0.88 -2.34 -22.16
C ALA A 221 2.37 -2.63 -21.89
N SER A 222 2.65 -3.66 -21.10
CA SER A 222 4.01 -4.12 -20.77
C SER A 222 3.96 -5.58 -20.38
N ASP A 223 5.04 -6.29 -20.66
CA ASP A 223 5.26 -7.67 -20.19
C ASP A 223 5.84 -7.69 -18.76
N GLU A 224 6.27 -6.55 -18.23
CA GLU A 224 6.77 -6.43 -16.87
C GLU A 224 5.60 -6.47 -15.87
N PRO A 225 5.74 -7.14 -14.72
CA PRO A 225 4.75 -7.13 -13.65
C PRO A 225 4.56 -5.72 -13.08
N PHE A 226 3.31 -5.40 -12.73
CA PHE A 226 2.96 -4.12 -12.12
C PHE A 226 3.24 -4.09 -10.61
#